data_82f80afd83e080481006eec5b0cd3d81
#
_entry.id   82f80afd83e080481006eec5b0cd3d81
#
_cell.length_a   1.000
_cell.length_b   1.000
_cell.length_c   1.000
_cell.angle_alpha   90.00
_cell.angle_beta   90.00
_cell.angle_gamma   90.00
#
_symmetry.space_group_name_H-M   'P 1'
#
loop_
_entity.id
_entity.type
_entity.pdbx_description
1 polymer ?
#
loop_
_entity_poly.entity_id
_entity_poly.type
_entity_poly.pdbx_seq_one_letter_code
_entity_poly.pdbx_strand_id
1 'polypeptide(L)'
;RSSAASDVYKRQKSHFAAYGTGYDFLHFYAVEESGKKLGIISVFNASMMISTFKDKRFDDKVLGELAGFILMNKPAAVEFEAEYSDKLAELTKAEYKGDKRTEFSFVAKNDIPPLDVNELPKLDDVFRILAPCFPAIKNSYELWLTDTSHRVRRGLSQSFLLGNYTTATIQYIIDGVALVGHVGTIPEERGKFHARQLLYWIGEKLTQDGFQVRLFARPHRVSYYEEIGFKACGIDLVLERIENE
;
A
#
# COMPACT_ATOMS: atom_id res chain seq x y z
N ARG A 1 -2.80 0.53 19.72
CA ARG A 1 -2.25 1.05 18.47
C ARG A 1 -3.21 0.69 17.34
N SER A 2 -3.49 1.63 16.43
CA SER A 2 -4.26 1.31 15.24
C SER A 2 -3.41 0.40 14.34
N SER A 3 -4.06 -0.54 13.64
CA SER A 3 -3.36 -1.45 12.74
C SER A 3 -2.77 -0.70 11.53
N ALA A 4 -3.33 0.44 11.17
CA ALA A 4 -2.82 1.31 10.09
C ALA A 4 -1.41 1.86 10.36
N ALA A 5 -1.13 2.30 11.58
CA ALA A 5 0.21 2.74 11.99
C ALA A 5 1.28 1.66 11.73
N SER A 6 0.93 0.41 12.05
CA SER A 6 1.80 -0.73 11.77
C SER A 6 2.06 -0.92 10.26
N ASP A 7 1.13 -0.58 9.38
CA ASP A 7 1.28 -0.81 7.94
C ASP A 7 2.12 0.25 7.25
N VAL A 8 2.04 1.52 7.65
CA VAL A 8 2.95 2.56 7.17
C VAL A 8 4.41 2.17 7.50
N TYR A 9 4.67 1.79 8.75
CA TYR A 9 6.01 1.35 9.18
C TYR A 9 6.47 0.08 8.43
N LYS A 10 5.58 -0.90 8.22
CA LYS A 10 5.89 -2.11 7.46
C LYS A 10 6.25 -1.78 6.01
N ARG A 11 5.55 -0.85 5.38
CA ARG A 11 5.86 -0.41 4.02
C ARG A 11 7.24 0.26 3.96
N GLN A 12 7.57 1.15 4.90
CA GLN A 12 8.91 1.73 5.01
C GLN A 12 9.99 0.65 5.19
N LYS A 13 9.74 -0.32 6.08
CA LYS A 13 10.63 -1.47 6.31
C LYS A 13 10.80 -2.33 5.05
N SER A 14 9.72 -2.52 4.27
CA SER A 14 9.77 -3.24 3.00
C SER A 14 10.63 -2.51 1.96
N HIS A 15 10.52 -1.19 1.86
CA HIS A 15 11.39 -0.38 0.99
C HIS A 15 12.85 -0.46 1.42
N PHE A 16 13.12 -0.37 2.71
CA PHE A 16 14.48 -0.54 3.24
C PHE A 16 15.04 -1.95 2.96
N ALA A 17 14.24 -3.00 3.15
CA ALA A 17 14.65 -4.37 2.86
C ALA A 17 14.92 -4.61 1.37
N ALA A 18 14.15 -3.93 0.49
CA ALA A 18 14.34 -4.02 -0.96
C ALA A 18 15.59 -3.28 -1.43
N TYR A 19 15.82 -2.07 -0.96
CA TYR A 19 16.76 -1.12 -1.57
C TYR A 19 17.87 -0.62 -0.65
N GLY A 20 17.74 -0.77 0.68
CA GLY A 20 18.66 -0.15 1.62
C GLY A 20 18.57 1.38 1.57
N THR A 21 19.73 2.05 1.62
CA THR A 21 19.85 3.53 1.64
C THR A 21 20.71 4.08 0.49
N GLY A 22 21.09 3.26 -0.48
CA GLY A 22 22.06 3.62 -1.51
C GLY A 22 21.49 4.12 -2.83
N TYR A 23 20.18 4.42 -2.90
CA TYR A 23 19.52 4.84 -4.14
C TYR A 23 18.95 6.25 -4.02
N ASP A 24 19.10 7.06 -5.06
CA ASP A 24 18.64 8.46 -5.11
C ASP A 24 17.11 8.62 -5.09
N PHE A 25 16.36 7.56 -5.35
CA PHE A 25 14.90 7.56 -5.31
C PHE A 25 14.32 7.16 -3.94
N LEU A 26 15.18 6.81 -2.96
CA LEU A 26 14.74 6.40 -1.63
C LEU A 26 15.60 7.06 -0.54
N HIS A 27 14.98 7.91 0.25
CA HIS A 27 15.62 8.59 1.35
C HIS A 27 14.92 8.27 2.67
N PHE A 28 15.71 8.23 3.75
CA PHE A 28 15.21 8.08 5.11
C PHE A 28 15.72 9.21 5.99
N TYR A 29 14.81 9.81 6.76
CA TYR A 29 15.12 10.88 7.70
C TYR A 29 14.62 10.49 9.09
N ALA A 30 15.42 10.73 10.13
CA ALA A 30 14.98 10.60 11.51
C ALA A 30 14.22 11.85 11.93
N VAL A 31 13.08 11.66 12.58
CA VAL A 31 12.39 12.75 13.30
C VAL A 31 12.93 12.78 14.71
N GLU A 32 13.57 13.91 15.08
CA GLU A 32 14.22 14.06 16.38
C GLU A 32 13.72 15.32 17.09
N GLU A 33 13.54 15.22 18.39
CA GLU A 33 13.29 16.35 19.26
C GLU A 33 14.18 16.26 20.52
N SER A 34 14.91 17.34 20.81
CA SER A 34 15.82 17.42 21.97
C SER A 34 16.77 16.21 22.09
N GLY A 35 17.31 15.76 20.94
CA GLY A 35 18.22 14.61 20.86
C GLY A 35 17.56 13.23 21.01
N LYS A 36 16.22 13.17 21.06
CA LYS A 36 15.47 11.92 21.12
C LYS A 36 14.85 11.61 19.77
N LYS A 37 15.10 10.41 19.26
CA LYS A 37 14.47 9.92 18.03
C LYS A 37 13.01 9.55 18.32
N LEU A 38 12.09 10.18 17.59
CA LEU A 38 10.66 10.00 17.76
C LEU A 38 10.06 9.11 16.67
N GLY A 39 10.59 9.19 15.44
CA GLY A 39 10.04 8.49 14.30
C GLY A 39 10.95 8.53 13.08
N ILE A 40 10.39 8.12 11.96
CA ILE A 40 11.08 8.03 10.67
C ILE A 40 10.20 8.56 9.55
N ILE A 41 10.81 9.32 8.65
CA ILE A 41 10.23 9.69 7.36
C ILE A 41 10.96 8.87 6.30
N SER A 42 10.24 8.28 5.36
CA SER A 42 10.81 7.78 4.12
C SER A 42 10.19 8.49 2.93
N VAL A 43 11.02 8.80 1.94
CA VAL A 43 10.58 9.32 0.65
C VAL A 43 10.98 8.31 -0.40
N PHE A 44 9.99 7.72 -1.06
CA PHE A 44 10.17 6.75 -2.13
C PHE A 44 9.58 7.33 -3.42
N ASN A 45 10.43 7.69 -4.37
CA ASN A 45 10.05 8.49 -5.54
C ASN A 45 9.30 9.77 -5.10
N ALA A 46 8.05 9.91 -5.52
CA ALA A 46 7.19 11.05 -5.19
C ALA A 46 6.29 10.83 -3.96
N SER A 47 6.42 9.71 -3.26
CA SER A 47 5.60 9.38 -2.09
C SER A 47 6.39 9.51 -0.79
N MET A 48 5.77 10.09 0.22
CA MET A 48 6.34 10.25 1.57
C MET A 48 5.56 9.40 2.58
N MET A 49 6.26 8.76 3.50
CA MET A 49 5.68 7.98 4.58
C MET A 49 6.27 8.44 5.91
N ILE A 50 5.42 8.62 6.92
CA ILE A 50 5.81 9.11 8.23
C ILE A 50 5.25 8.16 9.30
N SER A 51 6.13 7.64 10.16
CA SER A 51 5.72 6.78 11.28
C SER A 51 6.50 7.09 12.54
N THR A 52 5.89 6.81 13.70
CA THR A 52 6.54 6.90 15.00
C THR A 52 7.31 5.61 15.33
N PHE A 53 8.36 5.73 16.12
CA PHE A 53 8.96 4.58 16.77
C PHE A 53 8.07 4.04 17.89
N LYS A 54 8.27 2.79 18.26
CA LYS A 54 7.52 2.14 19.33
C LYS A 54 7.58 2.99 20.61
N ASP A 55 6.39 3.22 21.20
CA ASP A 55 6.20 4.00 22.44
C ASP A 55 6.62 5.48 22.34
N LYS A 56 6.74 6.01 21.10
CA LYS A 56 6.94 7.43 20.82
C LYS A 56 5.67 8.04 20.22
N ARG A 57 5.56 9.36 20.32
CA ARG A 57 4.47 10.17 19.75
C ARG A 57 5.01 11.49 19.24
N PHE A 58 4.33 12.03 18.25
CA PHE A 58 4.52 13.39 17.80
C PHE A 58 3.56 14.31 18.57
N ASP A 59 4.06 15.37 19.13
CA ASP A 59 3.25 16.46 19.69
C ASP A 59 2.88 17.49 18.62
N ASP A 60 2.11 18.49 19.00
CA ASP A 60 1.64 19.53 18.06
C ASP A 60 2.77 20.34 17.44
N LYS A 61 3.87 20.54 18.15
CA LYS A 61 5.05 21.24 17.63
C LYS A 61 5.72 20.42 16.53
N VAL A 62 5.98 19.14 16.81
CA VAL A 62 6.56 18.20 15.82
C VAL A 62 5.65 18.04 14.61
N LEU A 63 4.33 17.97 14.81
CA LEU A 63 3.36 17.90 13.69
C LEU A 63 3.39 19.17 12.84
N GLY A 64 3.59 20.34 13.44
CA GLY A 64 3.79 21.60 12.70
C GLY A 64 5.06 21.60 11.86
N GLU A 65 6.17 21.09 12.40
CA GLU A 65 7.44 20.95 11.67
C GLU A 65 7.33 19.90 10.53
N LEU A 66 6.62 18.77 10.76
CA LEU A 66 6.33 17.76 9.75
C LEU A 66 5.47 18.33 8.61
N ALA A 67 4.43 19.12 8.92
CA ALA A 67 3.63 19.79 7.92
C ALA A 67 4.47 20.76 7.07
N GLY A 68 5.37 21.53 7.69
CA GLY A 68 6.33 22.38 6.98
C GLY A 68 7.26 21.57 6.07
N PHE A 69 7.73 20.42 6.53
CA PHE A 69 8.57 19.52 5.74
C PHE A 69 7.81 18.94 4.52
N ILE A 70 6.54 18.55 4.70
CA ILE A 70 5.67 18.10 3.62
C ILE A 70 5.50 19.20 2.58
N LEU A 71 5.12 20.41 3.00
CA LEU A 71 4.89 21.56 2.11
C LEU A 71 6.16 22.00 1.36
N MET A 72 7.31 21.85 1.97
CA MET A 72 8.61 22.16 1.35
C MET A 72 9.00 21.14 0.27
N ASN A 73 8.84 19.83 0.58
CA ASN A 73 9.26 18.74 -0.32
C ASN A 73 8.22 18.40 -1.38
N LYS A 74 6.98 18.82 -1.20
CA LYS A 74 5.87 18.67 -2.17
C LYS A 74 5.69 17.25 -2.72
N PRO A 75 5.65 16.20 -1.88
CA PRO A 75 5.40 14.85 -2.38
C PRO A 75 4.01 14.75 -3.03
N ALA A 76 3.84 13.86 -3.99
CA ALA A 76 2.54 13.61 -4.62
C ALA A 76 1.52 12.99 -3.65
N ALA A 77 2.01 12.15 -2.72
CA ALA A 77 1.21 11.54 -1.68
C ALA A 77 1.97 11.46 -0.35
N VAL A 78 1.25 11.57 0.76
CA VAL A 78 1.79 11.38 2.11
C VAL A 78 0.94 10.37 2.86
N GLU A 79 1.57 9.31 3.36
CA GLU A 79 0.96 8.30 4.23
C GLU A 79 1.54 8.43 5.65
N PHE A 80 0.69 8.35 6.66
CA PHE A 80 1.11 8.49 8.06
C PHE A 80 0.14 7.75 8.98
N GLU A 81 0.48 7.69 10.25
CA GLU A 81 -0.34 7.02 11.26
C GLU A 81 -1.69 7.73 11.45
N ALA A 82 -2.78 6.96 11.52
CA ALA A 82 -4.15 7.48 11.56
C ALA A 82 -4.41 8.47 12.69
N GLU A 83 -3.69 8.36 13.81
CA GLU A 83 -3.85 9.25 14.96
C GLU A 83 -3.44 10.72 14.68
N TYR A 84 -2.63 10.95 13.63
CA TYR A 84 -2.17 12.29 13.22
C TYR A 84 -2.93 12.87 12.03
N SER A 85 -3.89 12.10 11.48
CA SER A 85 -4.58 12.39 10.23
C SER A 85 -5.27 13.75 10.20
N ASP A 86 -6.07 14.04 11.21
CA ASP A 86 -6.86 15.28 11.24
C ASP A 86 -5.95 16.50 11.36
N LYS A 87 -4.90 16.40 12.18
CA LYS A 87 -3.98 17.52 12.40
C LYS A 87 -3.13 17.82 11.17
N LEU A 88 -2.53 16.79 10.54
CA LEU A 88 -1.71 16.98 9.35
C LEU A 88 -2.57 17.44 8.16
N ALA A 89 -3.77 16.88 7.99
CA ALA A 89 -4.70 17.33 6.95
C ALA A 89 -5.06 18.81 7.11
N GLU A 90 -5.33 19.27 8.34
CA GLU A 90 -5.64 20.68 8.60
C GLU A 90 -4.44 21.58 8.31
N LEU A 91 -3.23 21.19 8.74
CA LEU A 91 -2.02 21.98 8.54
C LEU A 91 -1.56 22.07 7.07
N THR A 92 -1.96 21.12 6.23
CA THR A 92 -1.54 21.03 4.82
C THR A 92 -2.67 21.28 3.82
N LYS A 93 -3.88 21.60 4.27
CA LYS A 93 -5.11 21.70 3.46
C LYS A 93 -5.05 22.66 2.27
N ALA A 94 -4.11 23.60 2.27
CA ALA A 94 -3.92 24.54 1.15
C ALA A 94 -3.34 23.86 -0.10
N GLU A 95 -2.56 22.79 0.07
CA GLU A 95 -1.87 22.09 -1.03
C GLU A 95 -2.24 20.59 -1.11
N TYR A 96 -2.92 20.04 -0.09
CA TYR A 96 -3.27 18.63 -0.01
C TYR A 96 -4.73 18.42 0.35
N LYS A 97 -5.31 17.36 -0.21
CA LYS A 97 -6.62 16.82 0.19
C LYS A 97 -6.45 15.43 0.79
N GLY A 98 -7.28 15.12 1.79
CA GLY A 98 -7.33 13.79 2.39
C GLY A 98 -8.15 12.82 1.55
N ASP A 99 -7.58 11.65 1.20
CA ASP A 99 -8.31 10.50 0.66
C ASP A 99 -8.45 9.43 1.75
N LYS A 100 -9.68 9.25 2.23
CA LYS A 100 -10.00 8.33 3.32
C LYS A 100 -10.12 6.90 2.78
N ARG A 101 -9.41 5.95 3.41
CA ARG A 101 -9.44 4.54 3.06
C ARG A 101 -9.84 3.70 4.27
N THR A 102 -10.52 2.59 4.03
CA THR A 102 -10.77 1.56 5.04
C THR A 102 -9.70 0.49 4.92
N GLU A 103 -9.07 0.17 6.03
CA GLU A 103 -8.16 -0.97 6.15
C GLU A 103 -8.97 -2.23 6.41
N PHE A 104 -8.63 -3.30 5.69
CA PHE A 104 -9.26 -4.60 5.78
C PHE A 104 -8.26 -5.69 6.10
N SER A 105 -8.71 -6.68 6.89
CA SER A 105 -8.01 -7.95 7.11
C SER A 105 -8.88 -9.10 6.62
N PHE A 106 -8.31 -10.03 5.88
CA PHE A 106 -9.00 -11.24 5.44
C PHE A 106 -9.26 -12.18 6.61
N VAL A 107 -10.43 -12.83 6.61
CA VAL A 107 -10.83 -13.84 7.59
C VAL A 107 -11.00 -15.17 6.88
N ALA A 108 -9.99 -16.02 6.99
CA ALA A 108 -9.98 -17.32 6.34
C ALA A 108 -11.07 -18.25 6.87
N LYS A 109 -11.60 -19.08 5.98
CA LYS A 109 -12.54 -20.17 6.29
C LYS A 109 -11.89 -21.55 6.15
N ASN A 110 -10.59 -21.59 5.81
CA ASN A 110 -9.83 -22.81 5.51
C ASN A 110 -10.42 -23.60 4.34
N ASP A 111 -10.91 -22.90 3.34
CA ASP A 111 -11.54 -23.45 2.14
C ASP A 111 -10.96 -22.79 0.89
N ILE A 112 -9.85 -23.31 0.38
CA ILE A 112 -9.25 -22.82 -0.84
C ILE A 112 -10.05 -23.37 -2.03
N PRO A 113 -10.73 -22.51 -2.82
CA PRO A 113 -11.48 -22.98 -3.97
C PRO A 113 -10.54 -23.55 -5.05
N PRO A 114 -10.98 -24.57 -5.81
CA PRO A 114 -10.22 -25.14 -6.91
C PRO A 114 -10.18 -24.15 -8.10
N LEU A 115 -9.26 -23.18 -8.03
CA LEU A 115 -9.06 -22.15 -9.01
C LEU A 115 -7.68 -22.29 -9.64
N ASP A 116 -7.60 -22.29 -10.96
CA ASP A 116 -6.32 -22.37 -11.68
C ASP A 116 -5.63 -21.00 -11.68
N VAL A 117 -4.91 -20.72 -10.61
CA VAL A 117 -4.17 -19.48 -10.41
C VAL A 117 -2.70 -19.71 -10.70
N ASN A 118 -2.15 -18.92 -11.62
CA ASN A 118 -0.71 -18.86 -11.84
C ASN A 118 -0.06 -18.00 -10.75
N GLU A 119 0.71 -18.63 -9.87
CA GLU A 119 1.41 -18.01 -8.75
C GLU A 119 2.78 -17.42 -9.14
N LEU A 120 3.28 -17.73 -10.35
CA LEU A 120 4.55 -17.27 -10.88
C LEU A 120 4.39 -16.73 -12.32
N PRO A 121 3.49 -15.75 -12.53
CA PRO A 121 3.23 -15.22 -13.87
C PRO A 121 4.43 -14.43 -14.40
N LYS A 122 4.54 -14.36 -15.72
CA LYS A 122 5.41 -13.36 -16.34
C LYS A 122 4.89 -11.97 -16.01
N LEU A 123 5.77 -11.08 -15.56
CA LEU A 123 5.39 -9.73 -15.17
C LEU A 123 4.82 -8.92 -16.35
N ASP A 124 5.23 -9.22 -17.58
CA ASP A 124 4.64 -8.64 -18.79
C ASP A 124 3.14 -8.93 -18.91
N ASP A 125 2.72 -10.16 -18.61
CA ASP A 125 1.30 -10.55 -18.63
C ASP A 125 0.52 -9.86 -17.52
N VAL A 126 1.13 -9.69 -16.35
CA VAL A 126 0.56 -8.93 -15.23
C VAL A 126 0.39 -7.46 -15.64
N PHE A 127 1.43 -6.83 -16.19
CA PHE A 127 1.39 -5.43 -16.59
C PHE A 127 0.33 -5.16 -17.67
N ARG A 128 0.21 -6.04 -18.66
CA ARG A 128 -0.81 -5.92 -19.71
C ARG A 128 -2.23 -5.81 -19.15
N ILE A 129 -2.53 -6.47 -18.03
CA ILE A 129 -3.83 -6.36 -17.34
C ILE A 129 -3.92 -5.10 -16.48
N LEU A 130 -2.83 -4.72 -15.82
CA LEU A 130 -2.82 -3.55 -14.94
C LEU A 130 -2.87 -2.23 -15.70
N ALA A 131 -2.18 -2.11 -16.82
CA ALA A 131 -2.06 -0.87 -17.58
C ALA A 131 -3.41 -0.22 -17.94
N PRO A 132 -4.42 -0.95 -18.46
CA PRO A 132 -5.74 -0.39 -18.72
C PRO A 132 -6.57 -0.11 -17.45
N CYS A 133 -6.18 -0.68 -16.30
CA CYS A 133 -6.89 -0.52 -15.03
C CYS A 133 -6.36 0.63 -14.18
N PHE A 134 -5.09 0.99 -14.34
CA PHE A 134 -4.38 1.97 -13.50
C PHE A 134 -3.65 3.00 -14.37
N PRO A 135 -4.27 4.16 -14.69
CA PRO A 135 -3.66 5.19 -15.53
C PRO A 135 -2.28 5.63 -15.04
N ALA A 136 -2.06 5.69 -13.73
CA ALA A 136 -0.79 6.11 -13.14
C ALA A 136 0.42 5.23 -13.52
N ILE A 137 0.20 3.94 -13.82
CA ILE A 137 1.29 3.03 -14.21
C ILE A 137 1.32 2.73 -15.71
N LYS A 138 0.30 3.14 -16.46
CA LYS A 138 0.14 2.81 -17.89
C LYS A 138 1.37 3.17 -18.73
N ASN A 139 1.98 4.31 -18.46
CA ASN A 139 3.13 4.83 -19.21
C ASN A 139 4.47 4.60 -18.49
N SER A 140 4.49 3.76 -17.44
CA SER A 140 5.66 3.56 -16.57
C SER A 140 6.12 2.09 -16.54
N TYR A 141 6.02 1.40 -17.68
CA TYR A 141 6.32 -0.04 -17.78
C TYR A 141 7.71 -0.40 -17.23
N GLU A 142 8.76 0.25 -17.70
CA GLU A 142 10.13 -0.08 -17.31
C GLU A 142 10.37 0.14 -15.82
N LEU A 143 9.88 1.26 -15.28
CA LEU A 143 9.98 1.56 -13.85
C LEU A 143 9.20 0.54 -13.02
N TRP A 144 7.96 0.23 -13.42
CA TRP A 144 7.13 -0.76 -12.76
C TRP A 144 7.75 -2.16 -12.79
N LEU A 145 8.27 -2.57 -13.97
CA LEU A 145 8.90 -3.88 -14.14
C LEU A 145 10.16 -4.01 -13.29
N THR A 146 10.99 -2.96 -13.29
CA THR A 146 12.24 -2.92 -12.50
C THR A 146 11.94 -3.04 -11.01
N ASP A 147 11.04 -2.21 -10.46
CA ASP A 147 10.66 -2.24 -9.06
C ASP A 147 10.02 -3.58 -8.67
N THR A 148 9.03 -4.04 -9.45
CA THR A 148 8.29 -5.26 -9.16
C THR A 148 9.21 -6.48 -9.20
N SER A 149 10.03 -6.64 -10.25
CA SER A 149 10.95 -7.78 -10.37
C SER A 149 12.00 -7.79 -9.28
N HIS A 150 12.48 -6.59 -8.87
CA HIS A 150 13.45 -6.46 -7.80
C HIS A 150 12.86 -6.95 -6.46
N ARG A 151 11.62 -6.57 -6.15
CA ARG A 151 10.94 -6.99 -4.91
C ARG A 151 10.50 -8.46 -4.93
N VAL A 152 10.01 -8.95 -6.06
CA VAL A 152 9.65 -10.37 -6.23
C VAL A 152 10.85 -11.28 -6.00
N ARG A 153 12.02 -10.97 -6.59
CA ARG A 153 13.24 -11.75 -6.39
C ARG A 153 13.73 -11.81 -4.94
N ARG A 154 13.28 -10.87 -4.10
CA ARG A 154 13.61 -10.83 -2.66
C ARG A 154 12.53 -11.41 -1.77
N GLY A 155 11.44 -11.95 -2.34
CA GLY A 155 10.29 -12.45 -1.58
C GLY A 155 9.50 -11.35 -0.87
N LEU A 156 9.67 -10.09 -1.26
CA LEU A 156 8.98 -8.94 -0.68
C LEU A 156 7.70 -8.56 -1.43
N SER A 157 7.43 -9.20 -2.55
CA SER A 157 6.25 -9.00 -3.40
C SER A 157 5.93 -10.29 -4.14
N GLN A 158 4.69 -10.43 -4.58
CA GLN A 158 4.23 -11.53 -5.42
C GLN A 158 3.11 -11.04 -6.34
N SER A 159 2.98 -11.67 -7.50
CA SER A 159 1.88 -11.42 -8.42
C SER A 159 1.15 -12.72 -8.70
N PHE A 160 -0.17 -12.62 -8.86
CA PHE A 160 -1.06 -13.74 -9.18
C PHE A 160 -1.83 -13.45 -10.45
N LEU A 161 -2.05 -14.47 -11.26
CA LEU A 161 -2.77 -14.34 -12.52
C LEU A 161 -3.83 -15.42 -12.61
N LEU A 162 -5.08 -15.02 -12.86
CA LEU A 162 -6.20 -15.89 -13.17
C LEU A 162 -6.51 -15.81 -14.66
N GLY A 163 -6.27 -16.89 -15.38
CA GLY A 163 -6.32 -16.88 -16.84
C GLY A 163 -5.41 -15.78 -17.43
N ASN A 164 -5.82 -15.17 -18.52
CA ASN A 164 -5.12 -14.04 -19.12
C ASN A 164 -5.86 -12.70 -18.91
N TYR A 165 -6.72 -12.62 -17.89
CA TYR A 165 -7.70 -11.53 -17.78
C TYR A 165 -7.80 -10.87 -16.42
N THR A 166 -7.33 -11.50 -15.34
CA THR A 166 -7.40 -10.92 -13.98
C THR A 166 -6.09 -11.13 -13.25
N THR A 167 -5.60 -10.09 -12.61
CA THR A 167 -4.39 -10.13 -11.79
C THR A 167 -4.57 -9.43 -10.46
N ALA A 168 -3.80 -9.85 -9.47
CA ALA A 168 -3.60 -9.15 -8.22
C ALA A 168 -2.12 -9.19 -7.84
N THR A 169 -1.62 -8.09 -7.25
CA THR A 169 -0.23 -8.00 -6.78
C THR A 169 -0.21 -7.84 -5.27
N ILE A 170 0.78 -8.42 -4.62
CA ILE A 170 1.10 -8.14 -3.23
C ILE A 170 2.12 -7.02 -3.22
N GLN A 171 1.78 -5.88 -2.65
CA GLN A 171 2.65 -4.70 -2.61
C GLN A 171 3.85 -4.91 -1.70
N TYR A 172 3.64 -5.58 -0.56
CA TYR A 172 4.73 -6.05 0.28
C TYR A 172 4.36 -7.31 1.05
N ILE A 173 5.38 -8.12 1.33
CA ILE A 173 5.35 -9.24 2.27
C ILE A 173 6.43 -8.97 3.31
N ILE A 174 6.03 -8.65 4.54
CA ILE A 174 6.96 -8.36 5.63
C ILE A 174 6.32 -8.60 6.99
N ASP A 175 7.09 -9.10 7.95
CA ASP A 175 6.65 -9.36 9.34
C ASP A 175 5.33 -10.16 9.41
N GLY A 176 5.17 -11.16 8.56
CA GLY A 176 3.97 -12.01 8.53
C GLY A 176 2.73 -11.31 7.94
N VAL A 177 2.87 -10.16 7.30
CA VAL A 177 1.78 -9.44 6.63
C VAL A 177 2.01 -9.41 5.14
N ALA A 178 0.96 -9.73 4.37
CA ALA A 178 0.89 -9.56 2.93
C ALA A 178 -0.15 -8.48 2.60
N LEU A 179 0.29 -7.35 2.04
CA LEU A 179 -0.60 -6.28 1.61
C LEU A 179 -0.98 -6.45 0.14
N VAL A 180 -2.24 -6.75 -0.12
CA VAL A 180 -2.78 -6.82 -1.48
C VAL A 180 -2.91 -5.41 -2.05
N GLY A 181 -2.40 -5.23 -3.25
CA GLY A 181 -2.49 -3.98 -4.03
C GLY A 181 -3.16 -4.21 -5.37
N HIS A 182 -2.69 -3.54 -6.38
CA HIS A 182 -3.20 -3.50 -7.75
C HIS A 182 -3.99 -4.75 -8.19
N VAL A 183 -5.32 -4.72 -8.02
CA VAL A 183 -6.23 -5.76 -8.49
C VAL A 183 -6.91 -5.27 -9.75
N GLY A 184 -6.72 -5.97 -10.86
CA GLY A 184 -7.23 -5.56 -12.16
C GLY A 184 -7.86 -6.71 -12.94
N THR A 185 -8.91 -6.39 -13.71
CA THR A 185 -9.52 -7.28 -14.70
C THR A 185 -9.67 -6.49 -16.00
N ILE A 186 -9.26 -7.08 -17.11
CA ILE A 186 -9.43 -6.44 -18.43
C ILE A 186 -10.90 -6.08 -18.68
N PRO A 187 -11.20 -4.99 -19.41
CA PRO A 187 -12.57 -4.49 -19.57
C PRO A 187 -13.57 -5.55 -20.03
N GLU A 188 -13.21 -6.41 -20.98
CA GLU A 188 -14.06 -7.42 -21.60
C GLU A 188 -14.46 -8.56 -20.66
N GLU A 189 -13.71 -8.73 -19.57
CA GLU A 189 -13.92 -9.77 -18.57
C GLU A 189 -14.50 -9.24 -17.25
N ARG A 190 -14.81 -7.94 -17.17
CA ARG A 190 -15.46 -7.35 -16.00
C ARG A 190 -16.88 -7.84 -15.83
N GLY A 191 -17.38 -7.81 -14.59
CA GLY A 191 -18.73 -8.28 -14.25
C GLY A 191 -18.86 -9.80 -14.04
N LYS A 192 -17.82 -10.59 -14.37
CA LYS A 192 -17.82 -12.05 -14.24
C LYS A 192 -17.25 -12.58 -12.89
N PHE A 193 -17.09 -11.71 -11.92
CA PHE A 193 -16.61 -12.01 -10.56
C PHE A 193 -15.17 -12.55 -10.46
N HIS A 194 -14.37 -12.50 -11.51
CA HIS A 194 -13.00 -13.02 -11.52
C HIS A 194 -12.10 -12.40 -10.42
N ALA A 195 -12.14 -11.08 -10.24
CA ALA A 195 -11.37 -10.41 -9.19
C ALA A 195 -11.79 -10.84 -7.79
N ARG A 196 -13.11 -11.10 -7.57
CA ARG A 196 -13.64 -11.61 -6.31
C ARG A 196 -13.10 -13.02 -6.02
N GLN A 197 -13.15 -13.91 -7.01
CA GLN A 197 -12.64 -15.27 -6.90
C GLN A 197 -11.14 -15.30 -6.62
N LEU A 198 -10.37 -14.51 -7.36
CA LEU A 198 -8.92 -14.41 -7.17
C LEU A 198 -8.57 -13.85 -5.79
N LEU A 199 -9.24 -12.79 -5.33
CA LEU A 199 -9.00 -12.20 -4.01
C LEU A 199 -9.34 -13.17 -2.86
N TYR A 200 -10.45 -13.90 -2.98
CA TYR A 200 -10.81 -14.92 -2.00
C TYR A 200 -9.76 -16.03 -1.96
N TRP A 201 -9.35 -16.53 -3.13
CA TRP A 201 -8.32 -17.55 -3.25
C TRP A 201 -6.97 -17.08 -2.63
N ILE A 202 -6.54 -15.84 -2.93
CA ILE A 202 -5.33 -15.25 -2.35
C ILE A 202 -5.45 -15.14 -0.82
N GLY A 203 -6.61 -14.70 -0.34
CA GLY A 203 -6.88 -14.59 1.09
C GLY A 203 -6.73 -15.93 1.82
N GLU A 204 -7.35 -16.98 1.31
CA GLU A 204 -7.26 -18.36 1.86
C GLU A 204 -5.82 -18.88 1.75
N LYS A 205 -5.23 -18.82 0.55
CA LYS A 205 -3.89 -19.36 0.28
C LYS A 205 -2.81 -18.72 1.15
N LEU A 206 -2.71 -17.40 1.15
CA LEU A 206 -1.70 -16.71 1.93
C LEU A 206 -1.93 -16.81 3.44
N THR A 207 -3.19 -16.90 3.89
CA THR A 207 -3.48 -17.14 5.32
C THR A 207 -3.05 -18.55 5.71
N GLN A 208 -3.27 -19.55 4.87
CA GLN A 208 -2.79 -20.92 5.10
C GLN A 208 -1.25 -20.98 5.12
N ASP A 209 -0.58 -20.15 4.32
CA ASP A 209 0.89 -20.00 4.32
C ASP A 209 1.42 -19.20 5.54
N GLY A 210 0.53 -18.77 6.46
CA GLY A 210 0.89 -18.11 7.71
C GLY A 210 0.93 -16.59 7.65
N PHE A 211 0.43 -15.96 6.59
CA PHE A 211 0.40 -14.51 6.45
C PHE A 211 -0.95 -13.92 6.88
N GLN A 212 -0.92 -12.75 7.50
CA GLN A 212 -2.08 -11.89 7.64
C GLN A 212 -2.29 -11.12 6.34
N VAL A 213 -3.38 -11.39 5.62
CA VAL A 213 -3.67 -10.74 4.34
C VAL A 213 -4.47 -9.47 4.57
N ARG A 214 -3.98 -8.35 4.05
CA ARG A 214 -4.57 -7.01 4.21
C ARG A 214 -4.75 -6.31 2.89
N LEU A 215 -5.65 -5.31 2.86
CA LEU A 215 -5.80 -4.36 1.78
C LEU A 215 -6.39 -3.05 2.29
N PHE A 216 -6.27 -1.99 1.47
CA PHE A 216 -6.95 -0.72 1.67
C PHE A 216 -8.00 -0.51 0.57
N ALA A 217 -9.15 0.04 0.97
CA ALA A 217 -10.23 0.33 0.06
C ALA A 217 -10.82 1.71 0.27
N ARG A 218 -11.17 2.38 -0.83
CA ARG A 218 -11.96 3.61 -0.81
C ARG A 218 -13.39 3.33 -0.35
N PRO A 219 -14.12 4.32 0.21
CA PRO A 219 -15.44 4.11 0.82
C PRO A 219 -16.46 3.39 -0.07
N HIS A 220 -16.47 3.66 -1.37
CA HIS A 220 -17.38 3.06 -2.34
C HIS A 220 -17.10 1.57 -2.63
N ARG A 221 -16.03 0.99 -2.10
CA ARG A 221 -15.64 -0.41 -2.26
C ARG A 221 -15.78 -1.25 -1.00
N VAL A 222 -16.21 -0.68 0.11
CA VAL A 222 -16.29 -1.36 1.41
C VAL A 222 -17.12 -2.64 1.33
N SER A 223 -18.39 -2.55 0.91
CA SER A 223 -19.28 -3.71 0.80
C SER A 223 -18.74 -4.81 -0.13
N TYR A 224 -18.07 -4.43 -1.20
CA TYR A 224 -17.45 -5.38 -2.12
C TYR A 224 -16.41 -6.27 -1.44
N TYR A 225 -15.56 -5.71 -0.59
CA TYR A 225 -14.53 -6.48 0.12
C TYR A 225 -15.10 -7.28 1.30
N GLU A 226 -16.13 -6.75 1.98
CA GLU A 226 -16.84 -7.49 3.02
C GLU A 226 -17.48 -8.79 2.49
N GLU A 227 -18.09 -8.72 1.30
CA GLU A 227 -18.66 -9.89 0.64
C GLU A 227 -17.64 -10.95 0.21
N ILE A 228 -16.36 -10.57 0.03
CA ILE A 228 -15.27 -11.50 -0.28
C ILE A 228 -14.78 -12.24 0.97
N GLY A 229 -14.98 -11.66 2.16
CA GLY A 229 -14.50 -12.24 3.42
C GLY A 229 -13.48 -11.36 4.14
N PHE A 230 -13.28 -10.12 3.68
CA PHE A 230 -12.49 -9.15 4.41
C PHE A 230 -13.33 -8.46 5.48
N LYS A 231 -12.73 -8.18 6.63
CA LYS A 231 -13.33 -7.38 7.71
C LYS A 231 -12.59 -6.07 7.88
N ALA A 232 -13.33 -4.99 7.98
CA ALA A 232 -12.77 -3.68 8.32
C ALA A 232 -12.10 -3.74 9.70
N CYS A 233 -10.86 -3.25 9.78
CA CYS A 233 -10.06 -3.26 11.00
C CYS A 233 -9.45 -1.91 11.33
N GLY A 234 -9.52 -0.93 10.44
CA GLY A 234 -9.00 0.40 10.66
C GLY A 234 -9.46 1.39 9.59
N ILE A 235 -9.10 2.63 9.82
CA ILE A 235 -9.24 3.71 8.85
C ILE A 235 -7.87 4.34 8.66
N ASP A 236 -7.53 4.62 7.43
CA ASP A 236 -6.32 5.28 7.00
C ASP A 236 -6.69 6.54 6.19
N LEU A 237 -5.82 7.54 6.22
CA LEU A 237 -5.99 8.75 5.44
C LEU A 237 -4.66 9.05 4.74
N VAL A 238 -4.73 9.19 3.43
CA VAL A 238 -3.61 9.62 2.60
C VAL A 238 -3.83 11.06 2.19
N LEU A 239 -2.81 11.88 2.32
CA LEU A 239 -2.82 13.22 1.72
C LEU A 239 -2.38 13.08 0.27
N GLU A 240 -3.23 13.49 -0.66
CA GLU A 240 -2.92 13.62 -2.08
C GLU A 240 -2.73 15.09 -2.42
N ARG A 241 -1.65 15.41 -3.12
CA ARG A 241 -1.37 16.78 -3.53
C ARG A 241 -2.43 17.26 -4.52
N ILE A 242 -2.93 18.48 -4.30
CA ILE A 242 -3.87 19.13 -5.21
C ILE A 242 -3.07 19.54 -6.44
N GLU A 243 -3.38 18.96 -7.60
CA GLU A 243 -2.85 19.43 -8.87
C GLU A 243 -3.56 20.75 -9.22
N ASN A 244 -2.82 21.84 -9.28
CA ASN A 244 -3.34 23.07 -9.85
C ASN A 244 -3.35 22.88 -11.38
N GLU A 245 -4.55 22.89 -11.96
CA GLU A 245 -4.75 22.89 -13.41
C GLU A 245 -4.10 24.12 -14.09
#